data_49e4f1d81b28581eb0e7c9a6ee5b8130
#
_entry.id   49e4f1d81b28581eb0e7c9a6ee5b8130
#
_cell.length_a   1.000
_cell.length_b   1.000
_cell.length_c   1.000
_cell.angle_alpha   90.00
_cell.angle_beta   90.00
_cell.angle_gamma   90.00
#
_symmetry.space_group_name_H-M   'P 1'
#
loop_
_entity.id
_entity.type
_entity.pdbx_description
1 polymer ?
#
loop_
_entity_poly.entity_id
_entity_poly.type
_entity_poly.pdbx_seq_one_letter_code
_entity_poly.pdbx_strand_id
1 'polypeptide(L)'
;MKEEIAQMQSYIDKFPSDMKEAFDIGSKAVEAFNTQKVDSVLIVGLGGSGIGGRICQNLVFSYCSAPIEILNSYDIPAWVNSHTLLVAVSYSGNTEETLNAYKQARKKGCQIACISSGGSLTEMAKQDGVNIIQIPGGQPPRTSFGYNASQLFFILESYKLLSESFSAELKNVAESLLEKKNLIKSRAKNVAEGLQGSLPVIY
;
A
#
# COMPACT_ATOMS: atom_id res chain seq x y z
N MET A 1 -16.59 -23.77 -0.39
CA MET A 1 -16.01 -23.67 -1.76
C MET A 1 -16.83 -22.76 -2.70
N LYS A 2 -18.12 -23.03 -3.03
CA LYS A 2 -18.90 -22.14 -3.93
C LYS A 2 -19.13 -20.75 -3.34
N GLU A 3 -19.40 -20.63 -2.06
CA GLU A 3 -19.55 -19.34 -1.35
C GLU A 3 -18.26 -18.55 -1.29
N GLU A 4 -17.13 -19.19 -1.04
CA GLU A 4 -15.81 -18.55 -1.01
C GLU A 4 -15.42 -18.01 -2.40
N ILE A 5 -15.75 -18.75 -3.48
CA ILE A 5 -15.53 -18.29 -4.86
C ILE A 5 -16.41 -17.08 -5.15
N ALA A 6 -17.67 -17.09 -4.76
CA ALA A 6 -18.59 -15.97 -4.96
C ALA A 6 -18.14 -14.74 -4.16
N GLN A 7 -17.66 -14.95 -2.93
CA GLN A 7 -17.13 -13.89 -2.09
C GLN A 7 -15.85 -13.28 -2.71
N MET A 8 -14.91 -14.10 -3.19
CA MET A 8 -13.71 -13.60 -3.86
C MET A 8 -14.06 -12.82 -5.14
N GLN A 9 -15.02 -13.33 -5.93
CA GLN A 9 -15.50 -12.61 -7.12
C GLN A 9 -16.08 -11.24 -6.75
N SER A 10 -16.80 -11.14 -5.62
CA SER A 10 -17.35 -9.87 -5.12
C SER A 10 -16.24 -8.87 -4.79
N TYR A 11 -15.15 -9.31 -4.16
CA TYR A 11 -14.00 -8.44 -3.87
C TYR A 11 -13.30 -7.95 -5.15
N ILE A 12 -13.10 -8.85 -6.12
CA ILE A 12 -12.53 -8.46 -7.43
C ILE A 12 -13.43 -7.45 -8.14
N ASP A 13 -14.75 -7.68 -8.10
CA ASP A 13 -15.73 -6.79 -8.74
C ASP A 13 -15.81 -5.40 -8.11
N LYS A 14 -15.46 -5.30 -6.81
CA LYS A 14 -15.40 -4.03 -6.06
C LYS A 14 -14.08 -3.29 -6.24
N PHE A 15 -13.02 -3.93 -6.70
CA PHE A 15 -11.69 -3.34 -6.73
C PHE A 15 -11.62 -1.92 -7.34
N PRO A 16 -12.29 -1.60 -8.46
CA PRO A 16 -12.30 -0.23 -8.97
C PRO A 16 -12.98 0.78 -8.05
N SER A 17 -14.06 0.39 -7.36
CA SER A 17 -14.73 1.26 -6.38
C SER A 17 -13.89 1.45 -5.12
N ASP A 18 -13.19 0.40 -4.69
CA ASP A 18 -12.26 0.45 -3.56
C ASP A 18 -11.09 1.42 -3.86
N MET A 19 -10.62 1.47 -5.13
CA MET A 19 -9.61 2.46 -5.54
C MET A 19 -10.13 3.90 -5.49
N LYS A 20 -11.39 4.15 -5.85
CA LYS A 20 -12.01 5.49 -5.72
C LYS A 20 -12.10 5.90 -4.25
N GLU A 21 -12.57 5.00 -3.40
CA GLU A 21 -12.62 5.22 -1.95
C GLU A 21 -11.22 5.45 -1.36
N ALA A 22 -10.22 4.66 -1.80
CA ALA A 22 -8.84 4.84 -1.39
C ALA A 22 -8.29 6.22 -1.75
N PHE A 23 -8.66 6.76 -2.91
CA PHE A 23 -8.31 8.13 -3.29
C PHE A 23 -8.90 9.16 -2.30
N ASP A 24 -10.19 9.05 -1.97
CA ASP A 24 -10.85 10.01 -1.07
C ASP A 24 -10.28 9.93 0.36
N ILE A 25 -9.92 8.72 0.82
CA ILE A 25 -9.25 8.50 2.10
C ILE A 25 -7.86 9.16 2.10
N GLY A 26 -7.04 8.88 1.09
CA GLY A 26 -5.67 9.36 1.00
C GLY A 26 -5.61 10.88 0.90
N SER A 27 -6.38 11.47 -0.02
CA SER A 27 -6.41 12.91 -0.23
C SER A 27 -6.76 13.67 1.06
N LYS A 28 -7.76 13.19 1.81
CA LYS A 28 -8.17 13.81 3.07
C LYS A 28 -7.15 13.59 4.19
N ALA A 29 -6.56 12.40 4.28
CA ALA A 29 -5.65 12.08 5.38
C ALA A 29 -4.37 12.92 5.33
N VAL A 30 -3.80 13.15 4.14
CA VAL A 30 -2.53 13.88 3.99
C VAL A 30 -2.65 15.38 4.29
N GLU A 31 -3.85 15.95 4.33
CA GLU A 31 -4.06 17.35 4.72
C GLU A 31 -3.58 17.64 6.16
N ALA A 32 -3.62 16.63 7.04
CA ALA A 32 -3.19 16.73 8.43
C ALA A 32 -1.74 16.28 8.65
N PHE A 33 -1.01 15.90 7.59
CA PHE A 33 0.34 15.37 7.74
C PHE A 33 1.33 16.44 8.16
N ASN A 34 2.12 16.11 9.18
CA ASN A 34 3.31 16.88 9.53
C ASN A 34 4.53 16.25 8.85
N THR A 35 5.10 16.93 7.87
CA THR A 35 6.19 16.41 7.03
C THR A 35 7.44 17.26 7.18
N GLN A 36 8.59 16.60 7.26
CA GLN A 36 9.90 17.22 7.21
C GLN A 36 10.65 16.67 6.00
N LYS A 37 11.70 17.39 5.58
CA LYS A 37 12.57 16.95 4.49
C LYS A 37 13.23 15.61 4.85
N VAL A 38 13.18 14.67 3.91
CA VAL A 38 13.81 13.36 4.02
C VAL A 38 14.69 13.10 2.80
N ASP A 39 15.71 12.25 2.98
CA ASP A 39 16.71 11.94 1.95
C ASP A 39 16.58 10.49 1.45
N SER A 40 15.79 9.65 2.13
CA SER A 40 15.56 8.26 1.78
C SER A 40 14.20 7.77 2.29
N VAL A 41 13.69 6.70 1.68
CA VAL A 41 12.42 6.08 2.06
C VAL A 41 12.66 4.58 2.31
N LEU A 42 12.15 4.09 3.43
CA LEU A 42 12.08 2.67 3.75
C LEU A 42 10.62 2.26 3.88
N ILE A 43 10.12 1.44 2.96
CA ILE A 43 8.77 0.89 3.04
C ILE A 43 8.85 -0.51 3.67
N VAL A 44 8.09 -0.70 4.74
CA VAL A 44 8.06 -1.98 5.47
C VAL A 44 6.67 -2.57 5.38
N GLY A 45 6.59 -3.79 4.87
CA GLY A 45 5.33 -4.52 4.76
C GLY A 45 5.55 -5.93 4.22
N LEU A 46 4.71 -6.88 4.65
CA LEU A 46 4.79 -8.27 4.24
C LEU A 46 3.58 -8.68 3.37
N GLY A 47 3.77 -9.71 2.56
CA GLY A 47 2.71 -10.26 1.69
C GLY A 47 2.08 -9.19 0.81
N GLY A 48 0.75 -9.04 0.88
CA GLY A 48 0.01 -8.05 0.11
C GLY A 48 0.42 -6.60 0.39
N SER A 49 0.84 -6.28 1.62
CA SER A 49 1.35 -4.96 1.99
C SER A 49 2.73 -4.70 1.38
N GLY A 50 3.60 -5.71 1.34
CA GLY A 50 4.95 -5.59 0.75
C GLY A 50 4.94 -5.45 -0.77
N ILE A 51 4.05 -6.18 -1.47
CA ILE A 51 3.95 -6.10 -2.94
C ILE A 51 3.50 -4.71 -3.40
N GLY A 52 2.61 -4.04 -2.65
CA GLY A 52 2.20 -2.67 -2.91
C GLY A 52 3.39 -1.70 -2.91
N GLY A 53 4.29 -1.85 -1.92
CA GLY A 53 5.53 -1.07 -1.84
C GLY A 53 6.43 -1.28 -3.06
N ARG A 54 6.63 -2.54 -3.48
CA ARG A 54 7.48 -2.85 -4.65
C ARG A 54 6.91 -2.32 -5.96
N ILE A 55 5.60 -2.41 -6.15
CA ILE A 55 4.93 -1.83 -7.33
C ILE A 55 5.06 -0.31 -7.31
N CYS A 56 4.81 0.33 -6.18
CA CYS A 56 5.00 1.77 -6.03
C CYS A 56 6.44 2.17 -6.36
N GLN A 57 7.44 1.52 -5.76
CA GLN A 57 8.86 1.76 -6.03
C GLN A 57 9.18 1.74 -7.53
N ASN A 58 8.71 0.70 -8.24
CA ASN A 58 8.96 0.57 -9.69
C ASN A 58 8.27 1.67 -10.50
N LEU A 59 7.02 2.00 -10.19
CA LEU A 59 6.26 3.02 -10.92
C LEU A 59 6.87 4.41 -10.76
N VAL A 60 7.35 4.76 -9.55
CA VAL A 60 7.90 6.08 -9.28
C VAL A 60 9.42 6.18 -9.48
N PHE A 61 10.08 5.13 -9.94
CA PHE A 61 11.54 5.03 -10.02
C PHE A 61 12.21 6.23 -10.69
N SER A 62 11.66 6.71 -11.80
CA SER A 62 12.20 7.87 -12.55
C SER A 62 11.67 9.23 -12.07
N TYR A 63 10.78 9.25 -11.10
CA TYR A 63 10.05 10.45 -10.65
C TYR A 63 10.30 10.78 -9.18
N CYS A 64 10.86 9.85 -8.43
CA CYS A 64 11.11 10.02 -7.00
C CYS A 64 12.51 10.62 -6.76
N SER A 65 12.57 11.70 -6.01
CA SER A 65 13.82 12.40 -5.69
C SER A 65 14.68 11.71 -4.63
N ALA A 66 14.14 10.69 -3.95
CA ALA A 66 14.81 9.93 -2.91
C ALA A 66 14.82 8.43 -3.25
N PRO A 67 15.89 7.67 -2.90
CA PRO A 67 15.88 6.23 -3.04
C PRO A 67 14.80 5.61 -2.14
N ILE A 68 14.12 4.59 -2.69
CA ILE A 68 13.11 3.80 -1.97
C ILE A 68 13.64 2.39 -1.81
N GLU A 69 13.67 1.88 -0.60
CA GLU A 69 13.97 0.47 -0.29
C GLU A 69 12.76 -0.22 0.33
N ILE A 70 12.57 -1.51 0.00
CA ILE A 70 11.49 -2.34 0.52
C ILE A 70 12.07 -3.34 1.50
N LEU A 71 11.63 -3.29 2.74
CA LEU A 71 12.07 -4.18 3.80
C LEU A 71 11.03 -5.26 4.07
N ASN A 72 11.47 -6.52 4.02
CA ASN A 72 10.69 -7.71 4.36
C ASN A 72 11.35 -8.49 5.52
N SER A 73 12.00 -7.79 6.46
CA SER A 73 12.71 -8.40 7.58
C SER A 73 12.42 -7.68 8.89
N TYR A 74 12.88 -8.25 10.00
CA TYR A 74 12.69 -7.69 11.34
C TYR A 74 13.52 -6.44 11.62
N ASP A 75 14.75 -6.41 11.10
CA ASP A 75 15.70 -5.35 11.44
C ASP A 75 15.84 -4.35 10.32
N ILE A 76 15.79 -3.06 10.68
CA ILE A 76 15.98 -1.99 9.71
C ILE A 76 17.47 -1.82 9.37
N PRO A 77 17.80 -1.45 8.11
CA PRO A 77 19.18 -1.27 7.68
C PRO A 77 19.96 -0.25 8.52
N ALA A 78 21.28 -0.43 8.58
CA ALA A 78 22.15 0.45 9.38
C ALA A 78 22.13 1.92 8.91
N TRP A 79 21.92 2.17 7.61
CA TRP A 79 21.88 3.51 7.02
C TRP A 79 20.64 4.34 7.41
N VAL A 80 19.59 3.71 7.94
CA VAL A 80 18.37 4.38 8.39
C VAL A 80 18.70 5.33 9.55
N ASN A 81 18.25 6.58 9.42
CA ASN A 81 18.53 7.67 10.36
C ASN A 81 17.36 8.68 10.42
N SER A 82 17.54 9.80 11.10
CA SER A 82 16.50 10.84 11.28
C SER A 82 16.02 11.51 9.98
N HIS A 83 16.78 11.39 8.88
CA HIS A 83 16.41 11.89 7.56
C HIS A 83 15.74 10.82 6.69
N THR A 84 15.40 9.68 7.26
CA THR A 84 14.67 8.60 6.57
C THR A 84 13.18 8.69 6.85
N LEU A 85 12.35 8.55 5.82
CA LEU A 85 10.93 8.28 5.95
C LEU A 85 10.71 6.77 6.05
N LEU A 86 10.26 6.28 7.19
CA LEU A 86 9.72 4.92 7.31
C LEU A 86 8.23 4.95 6.94
N VAL A 87 7.82 4.15 5.96
CA VAL A 87 6.42 3.89 5.65
C VAL A 87 6.06 2.49 6.13
N ALA A 88 5.33 2.40 7.24
CA ALA A 88 4.92 1.14 7.85
C ALA A 88 3.54 0.72 7.30
N VAL A 89 3.51 -0.39 6.55
CA VAL A 89 2.29 -0.90 5.91
C VAL A 89 1.91 -2.23 6.53
N SER A 90 0.79 -2.26 7.25
CA SER A 90 0.23 -3.49 7.81
C SER A 90 -1.29 -3.42 7.81
N TYR A 91 -1.95 -4.20 6.95
CA TYR A 91 -3.40 -4.21 6.88
C TYR A 91 -4.05 -4.54 8.23
N SER A 92 -3.62 -5.62 8.89
CA SER A 92 -4.10 -5.99 10.22
C SER A 92 -3.63 -5.04 11.34
N GLY A 93 -2.54 -4.31 11.10
CA GLY A 93 -1.84 -3.51 12.10
C GLY A 93 -1.07 -4.32 13.15
N ASN A 94 -0.99 -5.65 12.99
CA ASN A 94 -0.37 -6.54 13.98
C ASN A 94 0.79 -7.39 13.41
N THR A 95 1.28 -7.05 12.22
CA THR A 95 2.43 -7.73 11.62
C THR A 95 3.68 -7.44 12.45
N GLU A 96 4.28 -8.48 13.02
CA GLU A 96 5.35 -8.36 14.01
C GLU A 96 6.57 -7.64 13.47
N GLU A 97 6.99 -7.97 12.25
CA GLU A 97 8.12 -7.33 11.57
C GLU A 97 7.87 -5.83 11.34
N THR A 98 6.65 -5.47 10.92
CA THR A 98 6.28 -4.06 10.72
C THR A 98 6.29 -3.28 12.03
N LEU A 99 5.75 -3.87 13.10
CA LEU A 99 5.77 -3.26 14.43
C LEU A 99 7.19 -3.11 14.98
N ASN A 100 8.05 -4.10 14.74
CA ASN A 100 9.45 -4.04 15.18
C ASN A 100 10.22 -2.96 14.41
N ALA A 101 10.08 -2.90 13.08
CA ALA A 101 10.69 -1.86 12.26
C ALA A 101 10.22 -0.45 12.67
N TYR A 102 8.93 -0.28 12.95
CA TYR A 102 8.37 0.96 13.49
C TYR A 102 9.08 1.39 14.78
N LYS A 103 9.21 0.48 15.76
CA LYS A 103 9.87 0.76 17.05
C LYS A 103 11.34 1.14 16.88
N GLN A 104 12.05 0.47 15.98
CA GLN A 104 13.43 0.78 15.67
C GLN A 104 13.57 2.17 15.01
N ALA A 105 12.71 2.49 14.05
CA ALA A 105 12.69 3.79 13.38
C ALA A 105 12.38 4.94 14.35
N ARG A 106 11.43 4.73 15.27
CA ARG A 106 11.16 5.70 16.36
C ARG A 106 12.41 6.01 17.19
N LYS A 107 13.16 4.97 17.59
CA LYS A 107 14.41 5.15 18.36
C LYS A 107 15.48 5.91 17.59
N LYS A 108 15.48 5.81 16.24
CA LYS A 108 16.41 6.53 15.37
C LYS A 108 15.94 7.93 14.99
N GLY A 109 14.76 8.36 15.43
CA GLY A 109 14.19 9.68 15.15
C GLY A 109 13.70 9.86 13.70
N CYS A 110 13.38 8.76 13.02
CA CYS A 110 12.87 8.79 11.64
C CYS A 110 11.54 9.53 11.55
N GLN A 111 11.28 10.14 10.38
CA GLN A 111 9.91 10.47 9.99
C GLN A 111 9.14 9.17 9.76
N ILE A 112 7.90 9.09 10.23
CA ILE A 112 7.09 7.87 10.10
C ILE A 112 5.72 8.20 9.53
N ALA A 113 5.30 7.41 8.55
CA ALA A 113 3.93 7.35 8.07
C ALA A 113 3.45 5.90 8.10
N CYS A 114 2.18 5.70 8.51
CA CYS A 114 1.59 4.37 8.63
C CYS A 114 0.40 4.21 7.68
N ILE A 115 0.20 2.99 7.18
CA ILE A 115 -1.01 2.57 6.47
C ILE A 115 -1.52 1.32 7.17
N SER A 116 -2.75 1.38 7.72
CA SER A 116 -3.33 0.25 8.45
C SER A 116 -4.85 0.35 8.52
N SER A 117 -5.54 -0.79 8.70
CA SER A 117 -6.98 -0.77 8.99
C SER A 117 -7.29 -0.71 10.50
N GLY A 118 -6.29 -0.93 11.36
CA GLY A 118 -6.47 -0.96 12.82
C GLY A 118 -5.27 -1.57 13.53
N GLY A 119 -5.52 -2.23 14.65
CA GLY A 119 -4.53 -2.96 15.43
C GLY A 119 -3.46 -2.09 16.08
N SER A 120 -2.44 -2.74 16.60
CA SER A 120 -1.37 -2.11 17.39
C SER A 120 -0.62 -1.02 16.63
N LEU A 121 -0.44 -1.14 15.31
CA LEU A 121 0.22 -0.11 14.51
C LEU A 121 -0.56 1.20 14.53
N THR A 122 -1.90 1.13 14.40
CA THR A 122 -2.77 2.31 14.47
C THR A 122 -2.74 2.96 15.85
N GLU A 123 -2.78 2.15 16.90
CA GLU A 123 -2.71 2.65 18.29
C GLU A 123 -1.39 3.35 18.57
N MET A 124 -0.28 2.72 18.22
CA MET A 124 1.07 3.28 18.37
C MET A 124 1.23 4.58 17.56
N ALA A 125 0.77 4.61 16.32
CA ALA A 125 0.86 5.79 15.48
C ALA A 125 0.08 6.99 16.07
N LYS A 126 -1.12 6.74 16.59
CA LYS A 126 -1.94 7.78 17.27
C LYS A 126 -1.29 8.24 18.58
N GLN A 127 -0.77 7.32 19.38
CA GLN A 127 -0.10 7.63 20.65
C GLN A 127 1.17 8.47 20.43
N ASP A 128 1.95 8.13 19.40
CA ASP A 128 3.20 8.80 19.07
C ASP A 128 3.00 10.09 18.25
N GLY A 129 1.77 10.39 17.81
CA GLY A 129 1.45 11.56 16.98
C GLY A 129 2.12 11.54 15.60
N VAL A 130 2.38 10.34 15.04
CA VAL A 130 2.96 10.20 13.69
C VAL A 130 1.87 10.12 12.63
N ASN A 131 2.24 10.40 11.38
CA ASN A 131 1.31 10.38 10.25
C ASN A 131 0.71 8.98 10.03
N ILE A 132 -0.61 8.92 9.84
CA ILE A 132 -1.32 7.66 9.58
C ILE A 132 -2.45 7.84 8.58
N ILE A 133 -2.55 6.93 7.63
CA ILE A 133 -3.73 6.75 6.78
C ILE A 133 -4.44 5.48 7.23
N GLN A 134 -5.61 5.65 7.81
CA GLN A 134 -6.45 4.53 8.22
C GLN A 134 -7.35 4.11 7.07
N ILE A 135 -7.21 2.86 6.62
CA ILE A 135 -7.98 2.24 5.52
C ILE A 135 -9.09 1.34 6.06
N PRO A 136 -10.13 1.01 5.26
CA PRO A 136 -11.17 0.09 5.67
C PRO A 136 -10.65 -1.30 6.02
N GLY A 137 -11.20 -1.88 7.08
CA GLY A 137 -10.94 -3.26 7.51
C GLY A 137 -12.01 -4.24 7.06
N GLY A 138 -11.93 -5.50 7.54
CA GLY A 138 -12.96 -6.53 7.34
C GLY A 138 -12.86 -7.33 6.06
N GLN A 139 -11.85 -7.09 5.22
CA GLN A 139 -11.58 -7.86 4.01
C GLN A 139 -10.38 -8.82 4.21
N PRO A 140 -10.26 -9.89 3.42
CA PRO A 140 -9.00 -10.64 3.37
C PRO A 140 -7.83 -9.74 2.95
N PRO A 141 -6.66 -9.84 3.58
CA PRO A 141 -5.51 -8.95 3.29
C PRO A 141 -5.12 -8.86 1.82
N ARG A 142 -5.25 -9.97 1.07
CA ARG A 142 -4.96 -10.03 -0.38
C ARG A 142 -5.89 -9.19 -1.24
N THR A 143 -7.08 -8.83 -0.74
CA THR A 143 -8.05 -8.01 -1.47
C THR A 143 -7.93 -6.52 -1.15
N SER A 144 -7.16 -6.16 -0.12
CA SER A 144 -6.93 -4.77 0.27
C SER A 144 -5.81 -4.07 -0.52
N PHE A 145 -5.28 -4.70 -1.56
CA PHE A 145 -4.17 -4.18 -2.36
C PHE A 145 -4.42 -2.76 -2.88
N GLY A 146 -5.62 -2.50 -3.43
CA GLY A 146 -5.99 -1.18 -3.95
C GLY A 146 -5.90 -0.08 -2.89
N TYR A 147 -6.34 -0.36 -1.67
CA TYR A 147 -6.21 0.58 -0.55
C TYR A 147 -4.74 0.80 -0.18
N ASN A 148 -3.99 -0.27 0.10
CA ASN A 148 -2.61 -0.16 0.57
C ASN A 148 -1.70 0.53 -0.44
N ALA A 149 -1.74 0.11 -1.71
CA ALA A 149 -0.87 0.64 -2.75
C ALA A 149 -1.16 2.10 -3.08
N SER A 150 -2.45 2.49 -3.14
CA SER A 150 -2.85 3.87 -3.42
C SER A 150 -2.31 4.85 -2.38
N GLN A 151 -2.33 4.49 -1.10
CA GLN A 151 -1.87 5.38 -0.03
C GLN A 151 -0.38 5.71 -0.10
N LEU A 152 0.44 4.84 -0.69
CA LEU A 152 1.86 5.09 -0.84
C LEU A 152 2.14 6.32 -1.71
N PHE A 153 1.38 6.53 -2.78
CA PHE A 153 1.51 7.71 -3.64
C PHE A 153 1.17 8.98 -2.87
N PHE A 154 0.07 9.00 -2.12
CA PHE A 154 -0.31 10.14 -1.29
C PHE A 154 0.76 10.48 -0.25
N ILE A 155 1.36 9.47 0.39
CA ILE A 155 2.45 9.68 1.34
C ILE A 155 3.65 10.29 0.64
N LEU A 156 4.14 9.70 -0.45
CA LEU A 156 5.32 10.21 -1.17
C LEU A 156 5.11 11.63 -1.70
N GLU A 157 3.92 11.95 -2.20
CA GLU A 157 3.54 13.31 -2.65
C GLU A 157 3.51 14.30 -1.48
N SER A 158 2.94 13.92 -0.33
CA SER A 158 2.89 14.81 0.84
C SER A 158 4.29 15.19 1.35
N TYR A 159 5.27 14.30 1.21
CA TYR A 159 6.68 14.57 1.50
C TYR A 159 7.43 15.26 0.35
N LYS A 160 6.73 15.63 -0.74
CA LYS A 160 7.29 16.29 -1.94
C LYS A 160 8.42 15.50 -2.60
N LEU A 161 8.31 14.17 -2.58
CA LEU A 161 9.29 13.28 -3.16
C LEU A 161 9.05 12.99 -4.64
N LEU A 162 7.83 13.20 -5.15
CA LEU A 162 7.47 12.95 -6.53
C LEU A 162 7.44 14.23 -7.35
N SER A 163 7.99 14.16 -8.58
CA SER A 163 7.96 15.27 -9.54
C SER A 163 6.62 15.39 -10.27
N GLU A 164 5.79 14.35 -10.23
CA GLU A 164 4.47 14.26 -10.86
C GLU A 164 3.44 13.71 -9.88
N SER A 165 2.16 13.98 -10.12
CA SER A 165 1.08 13.47 -9.27
C SER A 165 0.58 12.11 -9.75
N PHE A 166 1.02 11.07 -9.08
CA PHE A 166 0.53 9.70 -9.27
C PHE A 166 -0.83 9.47 -8.63
N SER A 167 -1.12 10.18 -7.54
CA SER A 167 -2.42 10.07 -6.87
C SER A 167 -3.57 10.54 -7.76
N ALA A 168 -3.36 11.58 -8.57
CA ALA A 168 -4.37 12.07 -9.50
C ALA A 168 -4.78 11.02 -10.56
N GLU A 169 -3.84 10.18 -10.99
CA GLU A 169 -4.10 9.11 -11.97
C GLU A 169 -4.93 7.95 -11.41
N LEU A 170 -5.02 7.79 -10.08
CA LEU A 170 -5.78 6.69 -9.47
C LEU A 170 -7.26 6.71 -9.86
N LYS A 171 -7.87 7.89 -10.01
CA LYS A 171 -9.27 8.02 -10.48
C LYS A 171 -9.42 7.55 -11.91
N ASN A 172 -8.53 7.97 -12.79
CA ASN A 172 -8.52 7.57 -14.20
C ASN A 172 -8.34 6.06 -14.36
N VAL A 173 -7.45 5.47 -13.55
CA VAL A 173 -7.23 4.01 -13.51
C VAL A 173 -8.49 3.30 -13.06
N ALA A 174 -9.14 3.76 -11.98
CA ALA A 174 -10.36 3.15 -11.47
C ALA A 174 -11.51 3.22 -12.50
N GLU A 175 -11.66 4.33 -13.22
CA GLU A 175 -12.64 4.49 -14.29
C GLU A 175 -12.35 3.57 -15.48
N SER A 176 -11.09 3.52 -15.92
CA SER A 176 -10.67 2.61 -17.00
C SER A 176 -10.92 1.14 -16.65
N LEU A 177 -10.73 0.75 -15.39
CA LEU A 177 -11.03 -0.62 -14.92
C LEU A 177 -12.54 -0.90 -14.96
N LEU A 178 -13.38 0.07 -14.59
CA LEU A 178 -14.84 -0.06 -14.66
C LEU A 178 -15.32 -0.21 -16.10
N GLU A 179 -14.84 0.64 -17.00
CA GLU A 179 -15.18 0.60 -18.43
C GLU A 179 -14.78 -0.73 -19.07
N LYS A 180 -13.59 -1.25 -18.72
CA LYS A 180 -13.04 -2.48 -19.28
C LYS A 180 -13.47 -3.75 -18.53
N LYS A 181 -14.34 -3.64 -17.52
CA LYS A 181 -14.73 -4.76 -16.64
C LYS A 181 -15.16 -6.02 -17.41
N ASN A 182 -16.02 -5.88 -18.39
CA ASN A 182 -16.52 -7.01 -19.18
C ASN A 182 -15.43 -7.64 -20.05
N LEU A 183 -14.57 -6.83 -20.64
CA LEU A 183 -13.41 -7.31 -21.40
C LEU A 183 -12.43 -8.07 -20.51
N ILE A 184 -12.14 -7.54 -19.32
CA ILE A 184 -11.25 -8.18 -18.34
C ILE A 184 -11.83 -9.53 -17.92
N LYS A 185 -13.14 -9.60 -17.59
CA LYS A 185 -13.82 -10.84 -17.23
C LYS A 185 -13.78 -11.88 -18.34
N SER A 186 -14.04 -11.49 -19.59
CA SER A 186 -13.96 -12.38 -20.74
C SER A 186 -12.56 -12.94 -20.94
N ARG A 187 -11.53 -12.10 -20.86
CA ARG A 187 -10.12 -12.53 -20.98
C ARG A 187 -9.73 -13.47 -19.83
N ALA A 188 -10.09 -13.14 -18.60
CA ALA A 188 -9.82 -13.97 -17.42
C ALA A 188 -10.47 -15.35 -17.54
N LYS A 189 -11.71 -15.43 -18.07
CA LYS A 189 -12.38 -16.69 -18.34
C LYS A 189 -11.62 -17.56 -19.35
N ASN A 190 -11.20 -16.96 -20.48
CA ASN A 190 -10.43 -17.68 -21.50
C ASN A 190 -9.10 -18.22 -20.94
N VAL A 191 -8.41 -17.42 -20.12
CA VAL A 191 -7.17 -17.87 -19.45
C VAL A 191 -7.47 -19.03 -18.47
N ALA A 192 -8.52 -18.91 -17.67
CA ALA A 192 -8.91 -19.96 -16.72
C ALA A 192 -9.28 -21.27 -17.42
N GLU A 193 -10.00 -21.20 -18.56
CA GLU A 193 -10.33 -22.39 -19.38
C GLU A 193 -9.06 -23.04 -19.95
N GLY A 194 -8.07 -22.25 -20.40
CA GLY A 194 -6.79 -22.77 -20.90
C GLY A 194 -5.91 -23.38 -19.81
N LEU A 195 -6.08 -22.98 -18.56
CA LEU A 195 -5.34 -23.52 -17.41
C LEU A 195 -6.01 -24.77 -16.78
N GLN A 196 -7.21 -25.12 -17.22
CA GLN A 196 -7.94 -26.24 -16.67
C GLN A 196 -7.16 -27.54 -16.84
N GLY A 197 -6.99 -28.29 -15.73
CA GLY A 197 -6.20 -29.52 -15.70
C GLY A 197 -4.68 -29.34 -15.66
N SER A 198 -4.19 -28.10 -15.57
CA SER A 198 -2.76 -27.76 -15.44
C SER A 198 -2.45 -27.22 -14.06
N LEU A 199 -1.18 -27.31 -13.64
CA LEU A 199 -0.65 -26.60 -12.47
C LEU A 199 0.03 -25.30 -12.94
N PRO A 200 -0.62 -24.12 -12.80
CA PRO A 200 -0.01 -22.87 -13.20
C PRO A 200 1.15 -22.49 -12.26
N VAL A 201 2.28 -22.04 -12.82
CA VAL A 201 3.43 -21.53 -12.09
C VAL A 201 3.61 -20.07 -12.48
N ILE A 202 3.71 -19.20 -11.47
CA ILE A 202 3.94 -17.75 -11.65
C ILE A 202 5.35 -17.43 -11.16
N TYR A 203 6.14 -16.77 -11.99
CA TYR A 203 7.53 -16.37 -11.69
C TYR A 203 7.59 -14.89 -11.24
#